data_79b1a54fd1b78e79b40a5c043ec49b5c
#
_entry.id   79b1a54fd1b78e79b40a5c043ec49b5c
#
_cell.length_a   1.000
_cell.length_b   1.000
_cell.length_c   1.000
_cell.angle_alpha   90.00
_cell.angle_beta   90.00
_cell.angle_gamma   90.00
#
_symmetry.space_group_name_H-M   'P 1'
#
loop_
_entity.id
_entity.type
_entity.pdbx_description
1 polymer ?
#
loop_
_entity_poly.entity_id
_entity_poly.type
_entity_poly.pdbx_seq_one_letter_code
_entity_poly.pdbx_strand_id
1 'polypeptide(L)' 'MDIRTAAGQRLSFGFRGTSIPEGFAAIVREFKIGNVILFRYNVENTRQLRKLCADIQELVQHETGQPAFISIDQEGG' A
#
# COMPACT_ATOMS: atom_id res chain seq x y z
N MET A 1 -22.73 -3.13 -3.35
CA MET A 1 -21.32 -2.76 -3.21
C MET A 1 -21.16 -1.27 -3.47
N ASP A 2 -20.40 -0.64 -2.61
CA ASP A 2 -20.11 0.77 -2.77
C ASP A 2 -19.14 0.96 -3.95
N ILE A 3 -19.52 1.79 -4.91
CA ILE A 3 -18.70 2.05 -6.08
C ILE A 3 -17.35 2.64 -5.69
N ARG A 4 -17.35 3.50 -4.68
CA ARG A 4 -16.11 4.12 -4.21
C ARG A 4 -15.14 3.07 -3.69
N THR A 5 -15.63 2.14 -2.89
CA THR A 5 -14.81 1.07 -2.36
C THR A 5 -14.30 0.18 -3.47
N ALA A 6 -15.14 -0.14 -4.43
CA ALA A 6 -14.72 -0.96 -5.56
C ALA A 6 -13.63 -0.27 -6.38
N ALA A 7 -13.78 1.02 -6.60
CA ALA A 7 -12.77 1.79 -7.34
C ALA A 7 -11.46 1.84 -6.56
N GLY A 8 -11.54 2.04 -5.24
CA GLY A 8 -10.35 2.06 -4.41
C GLY A 8 -9.60 0.74 -4.43
N GLN A 9 -10.32 -0.38 -4.48
CA GLN A 9 -9.68 -1.69 -4.53
C GLN A 9 -8.96 -1.91 -5.85
N ARG A 10 -9.36 -1.24 -6.89
CA ARG A 10 -8.73 -1.38 -8.20
C ARG A 10 -7.57 -0.41 -8.39
N LEU A 11 -7.55 0.66 -7.60
CA LEU A 11 -6.48 1.64 -7.71
C LEU A 11 -5.22 1.13 -7.03
N SER A 12 -4.12 1.32 -7.71
CA SER A 12 -2.82 1.03 -7.14
C SER A 12 -2.19 2.33 -6.70
N PHE A 13 -1.61 2.32 -5.53
CA PHE A 13 -1.00 3.50 -4.96
C PHE A 13 0.41 3.19 -4.50
N GLY A 14 1.32 4.08 -4.81
CA GLY A 14 2.71 3.94 -4.39
C GLY A 14 3.18 5.19 -3.67
N PHE A 15 4.32 5.10 -3.03
CA PHE A 15 4.93 6.23 -2.34
C PHE A 15 6.44 6.12 -2.45
N ARG A 16 7.12 7.19 -2.10
CA ARG A 16 8.57 7.19 -2.07
C ARG A 16 9.05 6.91 -0.66
N GLY A 17 10.21 6.28 -0.57
CA GLY A 17 10.83 6.02 0.71
C GLY A 17 10.66 4.59 1.16
N THR A 18 11.32 4.26 2.26
CA THR A 18 11.40 2.90 2.79
C THR A 18 10.45 2.69 3.96
N SER A 19 9.63 3.67 4.27
CA SER A 19 8.63 3.56 5.31
C SER A 19 7.37 4.28 4.85
N ILE A 20 6.26 4.01 5.54
CA ILE A 20 4.98 4.62 5.19
C ILE A 20 5.04 6.11 5.46
N PRO A 21 4.74 6.94 4.45
CA PRO A 21 4.80 8.38 4.62
C PRO A 21 3.63 8.90 5.44
N GLU A 22 3.85 10.05 6.05
CA GLU A 22 2.80 10.74 6.76
C GLU A 22 1.69 11.10 5.77
N GLY A 23 0.45 10.90 6.20
CA GLY A 23 -0.69 11.20 5.35
C GLY A 23 -1.17 10.03 4.50
N PHE A 24 -0.38 8.96 4.41
CA PHE A 24 -0.78 7.81 3.63
C PHE A 24 -2.05 7.17 4.20
N ALA A 25 -2.17 7.13 5.52
CA ALA A 25 -3.35 6.57 6.16
C ALA A 25 -4.61 7.32 5.78
N ALA A 26 -4.53 8.64 5.68
CA ALA A 26 -5.68 9.46 5.29
C ALA A 26 -6.10 9.16 3.86
N ILE A 27 -5.13 8.96 2.97
CA ILE A 27 -5.41 8.64 1.58
C ILE A 27 -6.08 7.27 1.47
N VAL A 28 -5.57 6.30 2.19
CA VAL A 28 -6.14 4.95 2.21
C VAL A 28 -7.58 5.00 2.72
N ARG A 29 -7.80 5.76 3.78
CA ARG A 29 -9.13 5.89 4.38
C ARG A 29 -10.11 6.52 3.41
N GLU A 30 -9.70 7.60 2.77
CA GLU A 30 -10.59 8.36 1.90
C GLU A 30 -10.92 7.60 0.63
N PHE A 31 -9.94 6.98 0.01
CA PHE A 31 -10.12 6.32 -1.28
C PHE A 31 -10.27 4.82 -1.18
N LYS A 32 -10.19 4.26 0.03
CA LYS A 32 -10.31 2.82 0.25
C LYS A 32 -9.33 2.03 -0.62
N ILE A 33 -8.09 2.48 -0.62
CA ILE A 33 -7.05 1.86 -1.43
C ILE A 33 -6.69 0.49 -0.86
N GLY A 34 -6.76 -0.53 -1.71
CA GLY A 34 -6.44 -1.88 -1.32
C GLY A 34 -5.21 -2.45 -2.02
N ASN A 35 -4.68 -1.74 -3.00
CA ASN A 35 -3.52 -2.17 -3.76
C ASN A 35 -2.38 -1.20 -3.56
N VAL A 36 -1.23 -1.72 -3.12
CA VAL A 36 -0.05 -0.89 -2.91
C VAL A 36 1.07 -1.45 -3.77
N ILE A 37 1.69 -0.59 -4.55
CA ILE A 37 2.80 -0.97 -5.39
C ILE A 37 4.08 -0.46 -4.76
N LEU A 38 5.01 -1.36 -4.54
CA LEU A 38 6.34 -1.01 -4.06
C LEU A 38 7.31 -1.05 -5.22
N PHE A 39 8.19 -0.09 -5.25
CA PHE A 39 9.21 -0.01 -6.28
C PHE A 39 10.58 -0.27 -5.64
N ARG A 40 11.57 -0.37 -6.49
CA ARG A 40 12.91 -0.64 -6.03
C ARG A 40 13.38 0.34 -4.96
N TYR A 41 13.00 1.59 -5.10
CA TYR A 41 13.41 2.61 -4.12
C TYR A 41 12.72 2.47 -2.77
N ASN A 42 11.72 1.60 -2.67
CA ASN A 42 11.06 1.31 -1.40
C ASN A 42 11.76 0.18 -0.63
N VAL A 43 12.73 -0.47 -1.26
CA VAL A 43 13.36 -1.65 -0.68
C VAL A 43 14.81 -1.35 -0.35
N GLU A 44 15.16 -1.48 0.92
CA GLU A 44 16.53 -1.29 1.38
C GLU A 44 17.19 -2.63 1.63
N ASN A 45 16.46 -3.53 2.30
CA ASN A 45 16.90 -4.89 2.54
C ASN A 45 15.68 -5.73 2.90
N THR A 46 15.87 -7.04 3.07
CA THR A 46 14.76 -7.95 3.32
C THR A 46 14.05 -7.65 4.63
N ARG A 47 14.79 -7.31 5.65
CA ARG A 47 14.21 -7.01 6.96
C ARG A 47 13.33 -5.77 6.90
N GLN A 48 13.84 -4.73 6.27
CA GLN A 48 13.10 -3.49 6.10
C GLN A 48 11.84 -3.73 5.26
N LEU A 49 11.97 -4.49 4.18
CA LEU A 49 10.83 -4.78 3.32
C LEU A 49 9.74 -5.53 4.08
N ARG A 50 10.13 -6.50 4.89
CA ARG A 50 9.19 -7.26 5.69
C ARG A 50 8.40 -6.37 6.64
N LYS A 51 9.10 -5.46 7.30
CA LYS A 51 8.45 -4.53 8.21
C LYS A 51 7.52 -3.59 7.46
N LEU A 52 7.97 -3.10 6.32
CA LEU A 52 7.15 -2.21 5.50
C LEU A 52 5.86 -2.90 5.06
N CYS A 53 5.95 -4.12 4.59
CA CYS A 53 4.77 -4.86 4.16
C CYS A 53 3.82 -5.11 5.33
N ALA A 54 4.36 -5.45 6.50
CA ALA A 54 3.54 -5.68 7.69
C ALA A 54 2.81 -4.39 8.09
N ASP A 55 3.51 -3.27 8.04
CA ASP A 55 2.92 -1.98 8.39
C ASP A 55 1.81 -1.60 7.40
N ILE A 56 2.03 -1.85 6.12
CA ILE A 56 1.03 -1.58 5.09
C ILE A 56 -0.21 -2.44 5.31
N GLN A 57 -0.03 -3.72 5.58
CA GLN A 57 -1.15 -4.62 5.83
C GLN A 57 -1.97 -4.16 7.02
N GLU A 58 -1.30 -3.82 8.10
CA GLU A 58 -1.98 -3.37 9.30
C GLU A 58 -2.76 -2.10 9.04
N LEU A 59 -2.15 -1.15 8.35
CA LEU A 59 -2.79 0.13 8.07
C LEU A 59 -4.00 -0.04 7.15
N VAL A 60 -3.83 -0.75 6.05
CA VAL A 60 -4.90 -0.92 5.08
C VAL A 60 -6.06 -1.71 5.70
N GLN A 61 -5.76 -2.75 6.42
CA GLN A 61 -6.80 -3.53 7.07
C GLN A 61 -7.56 -2.72 8.09
N HIS A 62 -6.86 -1.87 8.82
CA HIS A 62 -7.50 -0.99 9.81
C HIS A 62 -8.43 0.02 9.14
N GLU A 63 -8.00 0.58 8.02
CA GLU A 63 -8.76 1.64 7.37
C GLU A 63 -9.85 1.13 6.43
N THR A 64 -9.67 -0.04 5.85
CA THR A 64 -10.62 -0.56 4.86
C THR A 64 -11.35 -1.81 5.31
N GLY A 65 -10.85 -2.48 6.34
CA GLY A 65 -11.41 -3.75 6.77
C GLY A 65 -11.02 -4.92 5.88
N GLN A 66 -10.15 -4.69 4.92
CA GLN A 66 -9.72 -5.71 3.96
C GLN A 66 -8.20 -5.75 3.93
N PRO A 67 -7.62 -6.94 3.67
CA PRO A 67 -6.17 -7.02 3.54
C PRO A 67 -5.70 -6.31 2.28
N ALA A 68 -4.46 -5.82 2.32
CA ALA A 68 -3.87 -5.16 1.18
C ALA A 68 -3.27 -6.16 0.21
N PHE A 69 -3.35 -5.83 -1.07
CA PHE A 69 -2.54 -6.49 -2.08
C PHE A 69 -1.29 -5.66 -2.27
N ILE A 70 -0.14 -6.27 -2.03
CA ILE A 70 1.13 -5.57 -2.17
C ILE A 70 1.88 -6.18 -3.34
N SER A 71 2.18 -5.35 -4.32
CA SER A 71 2.93 -5.77 -5.49
C SER A 71 4.29 -5.10 -5.46
N ILE A 72 5.28 -5.79 -5.97
CA ILE A 72 6.61 -5.21 -6.11
C ILE A 72 6.89 -5.12 -7.59
N ASP A 73 7.07 -3.91 -8.07
CA ASP A 73 7.38 -3.66 -9.45
C ASP A 73 8.89 -3.63 -9.61
N GLN A 74 9.40 -4.59 -10.35
CA GLN A 74 10.80 -4.60 -10.70
C GLN A 74 10.93 -3.79 -11.96
N GLU A 75 11.57 -2.68 -11.83
CA GLU A 75 11.73 -1.74 -12.89
C GLU A 75 12.19 -2.39 -14.19
N GLY A 76 11.44 -2.17 -15.26
CA GLY A 76 11.77 -2.70 -16.56
C GLY A 76 11.46 -4.17 -16.75
N GLY A 77 10.88 -4.81 -15.77
CA GLY A 77 10.67 -6.23 -15.92
C GLY A 77 9.50 -6.69 -15.22
#